data_8ad1979b412939cbc3afe089a97c7644
#
_entry.id   8ad1979b412939cbc3afe089a97c7644
#
_cell.length_a   1.000
_cell.length_b   1.000
_cell.length_c   1.000
_cell.angle_alpha   90.00
_cell.angle_beta   90.00
_cell.angle_gamma   90.00
#
_symmetry.space_group_name_H-M   'P 1'
#
loop_
_entity.id
_entity.type
_entity.pdbx_description
1 polymer ?
#
loop_
_entity_poly.entity_id
_entity_poly.type
_entity_poly.pdbx_seq_one_letter_code
_entity_poly.pdbx_strand_id
1 'polypeptide(L)'
;TVTQAGRRSEFANRTIEENLDLFERMKNGEFKDAQHVLRAKIDMGAANMKMRDPLLYRIRHAHHFRTQDKWCIYPMYDFAHCLSDYIEGITHSICTLEFENNRDIYDWVLDTLELPKPRPYQHEFARLGINYTVMSKRKLLELVNGNYVSGWDDPRMPTIAGYKRRGYT
;
A
#
# COMPACT_ATOMS: atom_id res chain seq x y z
N THR A 1 22.12 -0.43 -1.70
CA THR A 1 22.15 -0.15 -0.25
C THR A 1 21.55 1.22 0.03
N VAL A 2 21.07 1.48 1.24
CA VAL A 2 20.52 2.79 1.64
C VAL A 2 21.55 3.91 1.43
N THR A 3 22.84 3.60 1.58
CA THR A 3 23.97 4.53 1.49
C THR A 3 24.47 4.79 0.06
N GLN A 4 24.01 4.03 -0.92
CA GLN A 4 24.41 4.21 -2.31
C GLN A 4 23.20 4.57 -3.17
N ALA A 5 23.35 5.56 -4.05
CA ALA A 5 22.34 5.90 -5.05
C ALA A 5 22.02 4.66 -5.92
N GLY A 6 20.76 4.52 -6.26
CA GLY A 6 20.33 3.52 -7.21
C GLY A 6 20.72 3.90 -8.65
N ARG A 7 20.72 2.92 -9.55
CA ARG A 7 20.89 3.15 -10.97
C ARG A 7 19.52 3.21 -11.66
N ARG A 8 19.26 4.29 -12.37
CA ARG A 8 18.03 4.42 -13.17
C ARG A 8 18.06 3.45 -14.34
N SER A 9 16.92 2.84 -14.64
CA SER A 9 16.76 1.98 -15.80
C SER A 9 16.99 2.76 -17.10
N GLU A 10 17.55 2.12 -18.11
CA GLU A 10 17.68 2.67 -19.48
C GLU A 10 16.31 3.07 -20.08
N PHE A 11 15.25 2.35 -19.69
CA PHE A 11 13.88 2.63 -20.13
C PHE A 11 13.27 3.91 -19.57
N ALA A 12 13.89 4.56 -18.60
CA ALA A 12 13.43 5.84 -18.05
C ALA A 12 13.60 7.04 -19.00
N ASN A 13 14.30 6.83 -20.13
CA ASN A 13 14.53 7.87 -21.14
C ASN A 13 13.57 7.77 -22.33
N ARG A 14 12.57 6.88 -22.28
CA ARG A 14 11.49 6.84 -23.27
C ARG A 14 10.72 8.15 -23.27
N THR A 15 10.15 8.50 -24.43
CA THR A 15 9.28 9.68 -24.55
C THR A 15 7.97 9.47 -23.82
N ILE A 16 7.21 10.53 -23.63
CA ILE A 16 5.88 10.46 -23.01
C ILE A 16 4.95 9.64 -23.89
N GLU A 17 5.00 9.82 -25.21
CA GLU A 17 4.17 9.12 -26.18
C GLU A 17 4.45 7.60 -26.17
N GLU A 18 5.72 7.21 -26.14
CA GLU A 18 6.10 5.80 -26.03
C GLU A 18 5.61 5.16 -24.72
N ASN A 19 5.69 5.89 -23.61
CA ASN A 19 5.21 5.41 -22.31
C ASN A 19 3.68 5.28 -22.27
N LEU A 20 2.95 6.22 -22.88
CA LEU A 20 1.49 6.16 -22.99
C LEU A 20 1.04 4.99 -23.86
N ASP A 21 1.67 4.78 -25.03
CA ASP A 21 1.39 3.62 -25.89
C ASP A 21 1.61 2.30 -25.13
N LEU A 22 2.77 2.14 -24.49
CA LEU A 22 3.08 0.93 -23.73
C LEU A 22 2.11 0.72 -22.57
N PHE A 23 1.66 1.79 -21.89
CA PHE A 23 0.71 1.68 -20.81
C PHE A 23 -0.69 1.23 -21.30
N GLU A 24 -1.17 1.78 -22.40
CA GLU A 24 -2.42 1.31 -23.03
C GLU A 24 -2.32 -0.16 -23.47
N ARG A 25 -1.21 -0.59 -24.02
CA ARG A 25 -0.95 -1.98 -24.39
C ARG A 25 -0.90 -2.90 -23.16
N MET A 26 -0.30 -2.43 -22.05
CA MET A 26 -0.36 -3.13 -20.76
C MET A 26 -1.80 -3.32 -20.28
N LYS A 27 -2.61 -2.28 -20.36
CA LYS A 27 -4.02 -2.27 -19.96
C LYS A 27 -4.87 -3.21 -20.85
N ASN A 28 -4.55 -3.29 -22.12
CA ASN A 28 -5.23 -4.15 -23.09
C ASN A 28 -4.78 -5.62 -23.04
N GLY A 29 -3.85 -5.97 -22.16
CA GLY A 29 -3.45 -7.36 -21.91
C GLY A 29 -2.47 -7.94 -22.93
N GLU A 30 -1.77 -7.10 -23.71
CA GLU A 30 -0.80 -7.57 -24.70
C GLU A 30 0.45 -8.21 -24.08
N PHE A 31 0.72 -7.93 -22.81
CA PHE A 31 1.94 -8.37 -22.13
C PHE A 31 1.65 -9.39 -21.02
N LYS A 32 2.57 -10.31 -20.82
CA LYS A 32 2.50 -11.32 -19.76
C LYS A 32 2.80 -10.72 -18.38
N ASP A 33 2.42 -11.44 -17.34
CA ASP A 33 2.78 -11.12 -15.94
C ASP A 33 4.28 -10.85 -15.81
N ALA A 34 4.62 -9.79 -15.06
CA ALA A 34 5.98 -9.35 -14.79
C ALA A 34 6.80 -8.88 -16.04
N GLN A 35 6.24 -8.86 -17.23
CA GLN A 35 6.95 -8.43 -18.44
C GLN A 35 7.23 -6.92 -18.44
N HIS A 36 6.25 -6.12 -18.02
CA HIS A 36 6.37 -4.66 -17.89
C HIS A 36 5.80 -4.17 -16.56
N VAL A 37 6.31 -3.03 -16.12
CA VAL A 37 5.83 -2.29 -14.96
C VAL A 37 5.85 -0.79 -15.27
N LEU A 38 4.96 -0.03 -14.68
CA LEU A 38 5.04 1.42 -14.67
C LEU A 38 5.74 1.88 -13.39
N ARG A 39 6.73 2.76 -13.54
CA ARG A 39 7.44 3.40 -12.43
C ARG A 39 7.25 4.90 -12.45
N ALA A 40 7.22 5.50 -11.27
CA ALA A 40 7.44 6.94 -11.14
C ALA A 40 8.89 7.28 -11.49
N LYS A 41 9.12 8.50 -11.99
CA LYS A 41 10.46 9.04 -12.26
C LYS A 41 10.72 10.17 -11.26
N ILE A 42 11.32 9.83 -10.12
CA ILE A 42 11.55 10.75 -9.01
C ILE A 42 13.05 10.99 -8.82
N ASP A 43 13.68 10.28 -7.89
CA ASP A 43 15.10 10.44 -7.58
C ASP A 43 15.73 9.12 -7.09
N MET A 44 16.63 8.57 -7.87
CA MET A 44 17.37 7.34 -7.52
C MET A 44 18.43 7.56 -6.43
N GLY A 45 18.73 8.82 -6.09
CA GLY A 45 19.63 9.20 -5.01
C GLY A 45 18.94 9.49 -3.68
N ALA A 46 17.59 9.49 -3.64
CA ALA A 46 16.84 9.82 -2.45
C ALA A 46 17.25 8.95 -1.24
N ALA A 47 17.34 9.57 -0.06
CA ALA A 47 17.60 8.84 1.19
C ALA A 47 16.45 7.88 1.51
N ASN A 48 15.21 8.33 1.31
CA ASN A 48 14.02 7.50 1.40
C ASN A 48 13.92 6.59 0.16
N MET A 49 14.08 5.28 0.38
CA MET A 49 14.03 4.31 -0.72
C MET A 49 12.67 4.25 -1.42
N LYS A 50 11.59 4.67 -0.77
CA LYS A 50 10.26 4.77 -1.39
C LYS A 50 10.20 5.82 -2.50
N MET A 51 11.14 6.77 -2.51
CA MET A 51 11.26 7.82 -3.54
C MET A 51 12.20 7.45 -4.70
N ARG A 52 12.79 6.25 -4.69
CA ARG A 52 13.70 5.79 -5.74
C ARG A 52 12.95 5.10 -6.88
N ASP A 53 12.35 5.90 -7.75
CA ASP A 53 11.56 5.48 -8.92
C ASP A 53 10.64 4.27 -8.61
N PRO A 54 9.69 4.42 -7.66
CA PRO A 54 8.86 3.33 -7.18
C PRO A 54 7.91 2.80 -8.25
N LEU A 55 7.47 1.55 -8.07
CA LEU A 55 6.45 0.93 -8.91
C LEU A 55 5.09 1.56 -8.68
N LEU A 56 4.41 1.97 -9.77
CA LEU A 56 3.04 2.48 -9.74
C LEU A 56 2.02 1.43 -10.19
N TYR A 57 2.32 0.69 -11.28
CA TYR A 57 1.47 -0.39 -11.80
C TYR A 57 2.27 -1.62 -12.14
N ARG A 58 1.63 -2.79 -12.01
CA ARG A 58 2.13 -4.08 -12.46
C ARG A 58 1.09 -4.82 -13.29
N ILE A 59 1.54 -5.74 -14.13
CA ILE A 59 0.69 -6.69 -14.85
C ILE A 59 0.42 -7.89 -13.94
N ARG A 60 -0.84 -8.29 -13.85
CA ARG A 60 -1.28 -9.47 -13.12
C ARG A 60 -2.56 -10.03 -13.76
N HIS A 61 -2.45 -11.12 -14.49
CA HIS A 61 -3.60 -11.86 -15.00
C HIS A 61 -4.11 -12.78 -13.89
N ALA A 62 -5.14 -12.33 -13.18
CA ALA A 62 -5.73 -13.10 -12.10
C ALA A 62 -7.20 -12.74 -11.94
N HIS A 63 -8.03 -13.75 -11.78
CA HIS A 63 -9.45 -13.58 -11.50
C HIS A 63 -9.65 -12.82 -10.18
N HIS A 64 -10.39 -11.71 -10.24
CA HIS A 64 -10.71 -10.90 -9.07
C HIS A 64 -12.18 -11.10 -8.68
N PHE A 65 -12.47 -11.33 -7.40
CA PHE A 65 -13.81 -11.69 -6.92
C PHE A 65 -14.93 -10.68 -7.27
N ARG A 66 -14.60 -9.41 -7.48
CA ARG A 66 -15.57 -8.36 -7.88
C ARG A 66 -15.54 -8.04 -9.37
N THR A 67 -14.36 -7.83 -9.92
CA THR A 67 -14.17 -7.34 -11.29
C THR A 67 -13.89 -8.48 -12.28
N GLN A 68 -13.80 -9.71 -11.78
CA GLN A 68 -13.49 -10.90 -12.54
C GLN A 68 -12.21 -10.72 -13.37
N ASP A 69 -12.22 -10.94 -14.66
CA ASP A 69 -11.06 -10.85 -15.55
C ASP A 69 -10.99 -9.53 -16.32
N LYS A 70 -11.75 -8.49 -15.82
CA LYS A 70 -11.82 -7.20 -16.49
C LYS A 70 -10.48 -6.46 -16.56
N TRP A 71 -9.62 -6.64 -15.54
CA TRP A 71 -8.37 -5.92 -15.42
C TRP A 71 -7.19 -6.87 -15.37
N CYS A 72 -6.14 -6.57 -16.13
CA CYS A 72 -4.86 -7.29 -16.10
C CYS A 72 -3.71 -6.42 -15.56
N ILE A 73 -3.96 -5.15 -15.25
CA ILE A 73 -3.01 -4.26 -14.56
C ILE A 73 -3.59 -3.83 -13.23
N TYR A 74 -2.74 -3.71 -12.23
CA TYR A 74 -3.13 -3.32 -10.88
C TYR A 74 -2.19 -2.26 -10.34
N PRO A 75 -2.71 -1.20 -9.72
CA PRO A 75 -1.89 -0.21 -9.05
C PRO A 75 -1.19 -0.83 -7.84
N MET A 76 0.01 -0.34 -7.56
CA MET A 76 0.71 -0.68 -6.33
C MET A 76 0.15 0.12 -5.16
N TYR A 77 0.35 -0.39 -3.95
CA TYR A 77 -0.19 0.20 -2.72
C TYR A 77 0.09 1.70 -2.60
N ASP A 78 1.34 2.11 -2.79
CA ASP A 78 1.76 3.50 -2.62
C ASP A 78 1.06 4.48 -3.59
N PHE A 79 0.64 3.99 -4.76
CA PHE A 79 -0.11 4.79 -5.72
C PHE A 79 -1.63 4.72 -5.47
N ALA A 80 -2.15 3.55 -5.13
CA ALA A 80 -3.59 3.35 -4.93
C ALA A 80 -4.11 4.02 -3.66
N HIS A 81 -3.35 3.97 -2.57
CA HIS A 81 -3.79 4.41 -1.24
C HIS A 81 -4.13 5.91 -1.21
N CYS A 82 -3.20 6.77 -1.63
CA CYS A 82 -3.41 8.22 -1.62
C CYS A 82 -4.57 8.65 -2.54
N LEU A 83 -4.71 8.01 -3.70
CA LEU A 83 -5.80 8.32 -4.64
C LEU A 83 -7.16 7.82 -4.14
N SER A 84 -7.23 6.65 -3.52
CA SER A 84 -8.45 6.15 -2.89
C SER A 84 -8.90 7.08 -1.77
N ASP A 85 -7.99 7.46 -0.88
CA ASP A 85 -8.28 8.40 0.19
C ASP A 85 -8.79 9.75 -0.35
N TYR A 86 -8.15 10.27 -1.40
CA TYR A 86 -8.56 11.52 -2.04
C TYR A 86 -9.97 11.42 -2.64
N ILE A 87 -10.23 10.36 -3.43
CA ILE A 87 -11.52 10.13 -4.10
C ILE A 87 -12.67 9.94 -3.08
N GLU A 88 -12.38 9.27 -1.98
CA GLU A 88 -13.34 8.99 -0.91
C GLU A 88 -13.50 10.16 0.06
N GLY A 89 -12.77 11.26 -0.12
CA GLY A 89 -12.87 12.46 0.73
C GLY A 89 -12.33 12.26 2.14
N ILE A 90 -11.39 11.33 2.31
CA ILE A 90 -10.70 11.11 3.59
C ILE A 90 -9.86 12.35 3.92
N THR A 91 -9.93 12.81 5.16
CA THR A 91 -9.14 13.95 5.64
C THR A 91 -7.89 13.50 6.39
N HIS A 92 -7.99 12.44 7.19
CA HIS A 92 -6.94 11.89 8.03
C HIS A 92 -6.74 10.42 7.69
N SER A 93 -5.66 10.11 6.99
CA SER A 93 -5.24 8.76 6.64
C SER A 93 -4.37 8.21 7.77
N ILE A 94 -4.91 7.28 8.55
CA ILE A 94 -4.28 6.76 9.76
C ILE A 94 -3.64 5.41 9.49
N CYS A 95 -2.36 5.25 9.82
CA CYS A 95 -1.62 4.01 9.66
C CYS A 95 -0.62 3.78 10.82
N THR A 96 0.09 2.66 10.78
CA THR A 96 1.15 2.34 11.74
C THR A 96 2.49 2.96 11.33
N LEU A 97 3.44 3.07 12.25
CA LEU A 97 4.77 3.66 12.01
C LEU A 97 5.57 2.96 10.89
N GLU A 98 5.23 1.73 10.55
CA GLU A 98 5.85 1.03 9.42
C GLU A 98 5.68 1.77 8.08
N PHE A 99 4.68 2.64 7.97
CA PHE A 99 4.37 3.43 6.78
C PHE A 99 4.90 4.87 6.83
N GLU A 100 5.73 5.23 7.80
CA GLU A 100 6.31 6.58 7.89
C GLU A 100 7.04 6.96 6.60
N ASN A 101 7.85 6.07 6.07
CA ASN A 101 8.58 6.30 4.81
C ASN A 101 7.68 6.36 3.57
N ASN A 102 6.42 5.96 3.68
CA ASN A 102 5.46 6.04 2.58
C ASN A 102 4.80 7.41 2.47
N ARG A 103 4.92 8.29 3.49
CA ARG A 103 4.33 9.64 3.47
C ARG A 103 4.86 10.49 2.32
N ASP A 104 6.17 10.43 2.07
CA ASP A 104 6.78 11.22 0.98
C ASP A 104 6.19 10.87 -0.39
N ILE A 105 6.00 9.58 -0.68
CA ILE A 105 5.39 9.17 -1.96
C ILE A 105 3.89 9.45 -1.98
N TYR A 106 3.21 9.35 -0.85
CA TYR A 106 1.80 9.72 -0.71
C TYR A 106 1.57 11.17 -1.14
N ASP A 107 2.33 12.09 -0.55
CA ASP A 107 2.26 13.52 -0.87
C ASP A 107 2.73 13.81 -2.30
N TRP A 108 3.82 13.15 -2.74
CA TRP A 108 4.35 13.31 -4.09
C TRP A 108 3.33 12.96 -5.18
N VAL A 109 2.55 11.89 -5.00
CA VAL A 109 1.50 11.50 -5.97
C VAL A 109 0.41 12.57 -6.04
N LEU A 110 -0.08 13.03 -4.89
CA LEU A 110 -1.12 14.06 -4.83
C LEU A 110 -0.65 15.39 -5.44
N ASP A 111 0.62 15.74 -5.23
CA ASP A 111 1.22 16.96 -5.79
C ASP A 111 1.46 16.86 -7.29
N THR A 112 2.04 15.74 -7.75
CA THR A 112 2.36 15.53 -9.17
C THR A 112 1.11 15.47 -10.05
N LEU A 113 0.00 14.98 -9.51
CA LEU A 113 -1.29 14.97 -10.20
C LEU A 113 -2.06 16.30 -10.03
N GLU A 114 -1.48 17.27 -9.34
CA GLU A 114 -2.06 18.61 -9.13
C GLU A 114 -3.50 18.55 -8.59
N LEU A 115 -3.79 17.55 -7.73
CA LEU A 115 -5.13 17.34 -7.22
C LEU A 115 -5.58 18.55 -6.38
N PRO A 116 -6.82 19.05 -6.55
CA PRO A 116 -7.35 20.16 -5.77
C PRO A 116 -7.36 19.91 -4.26
N LYS A 117 -7.30 20.98 -3.47
CA LYS A 117 -7.55 20.93 -2.01
C LYS A 117 -9.06 20.94 -1.71
N PRO A 118 -9.52 20.35 -0.58
CA PRO A 118 -8.71 19.71 0.47
C PRO A 118 -8.15 18.35 0.05
N ARG A 119 -6.97 18.00 0.59
CA ARG A 119 -6.30 16.72 0.35
C ARG A 119 -6.21 15.91 1.63
N PRO A 120 -6.20 14.57 1.57
CA PRO A 120 -5.95 13.73 2.72
C PRO A 120 -4.54 13.95 3.27
N TYR A 121 -4.37 13.70 4.55
CA TYR A 121 -3.08 13.81 5.23
C TYR A 121 -2.79 12.52 6.01
N GLN A 122 -1.62 11.92 5.78
CA GLN A 122 -1.21 10.68 6.44
C GLN A 122 -0.65 10.94 7.83
N HIS A 123 -1.19 10.23 8.83
CA HIS A 123 -0.70 10.20 10.20
C HIS A 123 -0.33 8.80 10.63
N GLU A 124 0.87 8.62 11.17
CA GLU A 124 1.33 7.35 11.69
C GLU A 124 1.25 7.30 13.20
N PHE A 125 0.84 6.15 13.72
CA PHE A 125 0.73 5.88 15.14
C PHE A 125 1.58 4.69 15.53
N ALA A 126 2.13 4.74 16.74
CA ALA A 126 2.86 3.64 17.32
C ALA A 126 1.95 2.43 17.53
N ARG A 127 2.51 1.25 17.31
CA ARG A 127 1.85 0.00 17.64
C ARG A 127 1.69 -0.10 19.15
N LEU A 128 0.49 -0.44 19.64
CA LEU A 128 0.29 -0.76 21.04
C LEU A 128 1.07 -2.01 21.41
N GLY A 129 2.05 -1.86 22.31
CA GLY A 129 2.78 -2.98 22.91
C GLY A 129 2.17 -3.33 24.27
N ILE A 130 1.87 -4.61 24.48
CA ILE A 130 1.34 -5.13 25.75
C ILE A 130 2.25 -6.24 26.23
N ASN A 131 2.75 -6.09 27.47
CA ASN A 131 3.59 -7.09 28.10
C ASN A 131 2.80 -8.40 28.35
N TYR A 132 3.48 -9.53 28.28
CA TYR A 132 2.92 -10.87 28.50
C TYR A 132 1.73 -11.22 27.60
N THR A 133 1.58 -10.53 26.46
CA THR A 133 0.46 -10.73 25.53
C THR A 133 0.95 -11.06 24.14
N VAL A 134 0.45 -12.14 23.56
CA VAL A 134 0.71 -12.49 22.17
C VAL A 134 -0.12 -11.61 21.25
N MET A 135 0.55 -10.80 20.40
CA MET A 135 -0.08 -9.89 19.43
C MET A 135 -0.06 -10.43 17.99
N SER A 136 0.49 -11.63 17.77
CA SER A 136 0.56 -12.23 16.44
C SER A 136 -0.80 -12.79 16.02
N LYS A 137 -1.40 -12.24 14.95
CA LYS A 137 -2.67 -12.71 14.39
C LYS A 137 -2.65 -14.23 14.10
N ARG A 138 -1.55 -14.75 13.56
CA ARG A 138 -1.40 -16.19 13.27
C ARG A 138 -1.50 -17.03 14.53
N LYS A 139 -0.79 -16.66 15.61
CA LYS A 139 -0.84 -17.38 16.88
C LYS A 139 -2.20 -17.24 17.57
N LEU A 140 -2.83 -16.08 17.48
CA LEU A 140 -4.18 -15.87 18.01
C LEU A 140 -5.23 -16.70 17.25
N LEU A 141 -5.05 -16.87 15.94
CA LEU A 141 -5.91 -17.74 15.14
C LEU A 141 -5.80 -19.21 15.57
N GLU A 142 -4.62 -19.67 15.98
CA GLU A 142 -4.43 -21.03 16.53
C GLU A 142 -5.27 -21.24 17.80
N LEU A 143 -5.38 -20.20 18.65
CA LEU A 143 -6.23 -20.27 19.86
C LEU A 143 -7.72 -20.37 19.51
N VAL A 144 -8.17 -19.65 18.50
CA VAL A 144 -9.56 -19.70 18.03
C VAL A 144 -9.86 -21.05 17.38
N ASN A 145 -9.02 -21.51 16.47
CA ASN A 145 -9.21 -22.80 15.78
C ASN A 145 -9.12 -24.00 16.70
N GLY A 146 -8.29 -23.91 17.73
CA GLY A 146 -8.14 -24.94 18.74
C GLY A 146 -9.20 -24.91 19.84
N ASN A 147 -10.18 -24.00 19.76
CA ASN A 147 -11.23 -23.79 20.76
C ASN A 147 -10.70 -23.50 22.18
N TYR A 148 -9.48 -22.92 22.30
CA TYR A 148 -8.94 -22.46 23.58
C TYR A 148 -9.61 -21.17 24.09
N VAL A 149 -10.21 -20.43 23.18
CA VAL A 149 -11.01 -19.23 23.44
C VAL A 149 -12.35 -19.34 22.70
N SER A 150 -13.36 -18.61 23.15
CA SER A 150 -14.73 -18.68 22.57
C SER A 150 -14.81 -18.02 21.17
N GLY A 151 -13.82 -17.21 20.80
CA GLY A 151 -13.74 -16.51 19.53
C GLY A 151 -12.84 -15.27 19.60
N TRP A 152 -12.85 -14.46 18.56
CA TRP A 152 -12.07 -13.24 18.50
C TRP A 152 -12.53 -12.16 19.49
N ASP A 153 -13.74 -12.27 20.00
CA ASP A 153 -14.36 -11.38 20.98
C ASP A 153 -14.23 -11.89 22.42
N ASP A 154 -13.54 -13.01 22.65
CA ASP A 154 -13.24 -13.52 23.99
C ASP A 154 -12.49 -12.44 24.80
N PRO A 155 -12.87 -12.17 26.06
CA PRO A 155 -12.20 -11.17 26.91
C PRO A 155 -10.69 -11.39 27.07
N ARG A 156 -10.19 -12.62 26.87
CA ARG A 156 -8.76 -12.95 26.93
C ARG A 156 -7.99 -12.54 25.66
N MET A 157 -8.71 -12.27 24.57
CA MET A 157 -8.11 -11.91 23.29
C MET A 157 -7.73 -10.42 23.23
N PRO A 158 -6.55 -10.07 22.68
CA PRO A 158 -6.12 -8.69 22.51
C PRO A 158 -6.77 -8.05 21.26
N THR A 159 -8.08 -8.06 21.21
CA THR A 159 -8.90 -7.43 20.18
C THR A 159 -9.70 -6.28 20.77
N ILE A 160 -10.18 -5.36 19.95
CA ILE A 160 -11.04 -4.27 20.39
C ILE A 160 -12.28 -4.82 21.12
N ALA A 161 -12.91 -5.87 20.57
CA ALA A 161 -14.06 -6.50 21.21
C ALA A 161 -13.70 -7.16 22.55
N GLY A 162 -12.54 -7.87 22.61
CA GLY A 162 -12.04 -8.44 23.84
C GLY A 162 -11.76 -7.40 24.93
N TYR A 163 -11.14 -6.28 24.57
CA TYR A 163 -10.89 -5.18 25.51
C TYR A 163 -12.19 -4.52 25.99
N LYS A 164 -13.13 -4.24 25.09
CA LYS A 164 -14.45 -3.71 25.50
C LYS A 164 -15.14 -4.64 26.50
N ARG A 165 -15.13 -5.96 26.28
CA ARG A 165 -15.69 -6.93 27.22
C ARG A 165 -14.96 -6.99 28.56
N ARG A 166 -13.68 -6.58 28.58
CA ARG A 166 -12.90 -6.44 29.83
C ARG A 166 -13.14 -5.10 30.53
N GLY A 167 -13.95 -4.22 29.99
CA GLY A 167 -14.28 -2.92 30.58
C GLY A 167 -13.40 -1.76 30.15
N TYR A 168 -12.58 -1.90 29.10
CA TYR A 168 -11.87 -0.76 28.52
C TYR A 168 -12.86 0.10 27.72
N THR A 169 -12.80 1.42 27.91
CA THR A 169 -13.64 2.43 27.27
C THR A 169 -12.90 3.14 26.14
#